data_09afe666ebdbe3e7cdcfee3832d0e8f4
#
_entry.id   09afe666ebdbe3e7cdcfee3832d0e8f4
#
_cell.length_a   1.000
_cell.length_b   1.000
_cell.length_c   1.000
_cell.angle_alpha   90.00
_cell.angle_beta   90.00
_cell.angle_gamma   90.00
#
_symmetry.space_group_name_H-M   'P 1'
#
loop_
_entity.id
_entity.type
_entity.pdbx_description
1 polymer ?
#
loop_
_entity_poly.entity_id
_entity_poly.type
_entity_poly.pdbx_seq_one_letter_code
_entity_poly.pdbx_strand_id
1 'polypeptide(L)'
;MRYGFTSLLALGLVAAAPAGAQAAGVTVSYNLDVGPLTVTEVKFTVSVAGGQAHGKARIRSAGMSRVFSEFGATAVGEARLGEASPEPVIYTITRDESDMRKVTTVRWDGGPPSYDPPLKKSDRKERLDAAIANGVVDPFTAVLRMGMAGDSPCPSTHQVFDGREVFELALFDKGAGKLDGDAAWKGAVQKCEVRWTPVAGRAKDKGVPGDSYDVAFAPVAELDDGRKLWLPVEMSGKLKGLGFRGFVTKVSD
;
A
#
# COMPACT_ATOMS: atom_id res chain seq x y z
N MET A 1 8.41 -67.12 -48.11
CA MET A 1 7.31 -66.22 -47.71
C MET A 1 7.37 -66.04 -46.21
N ARG A 2 7.83 -64.89 -45.70
CA ARG A 2 7.81 -64.49 -44.30
C ARG A 2 7.61 -63.01 -44.27
N TYR A 3 6.44 -62.57 -43.87
CA TYR A 3 6.04 -61.15 -43.66
C TYR A 3 6.47 -60.72 -42.25
N GLY A 4 7.37 -59.73 -42.17
CA GLY A 4 7.72 -59.05 -40.92
C GLY A 4 6.79 -57.87 -40.68
N PHE A 5 6.06 -57.90 -39.56
CA PHE A 5 5.26 -56.79 -39.05
C PHE A 5 6.15 -55.88 -38.21
N THR A 6 6.35 -54.67 -38.69
CA THR A 6 7.06 -53.61 -37.94
C THR A 6 6.01 -52.74 -37.28
N SER A 7 5.83 -52.87 -35.93
CA SER A 7 4.98 -52.01 -35.14
C SER A 7 5.70 -50.70 -34.80
N LEU A 8 5.25 -49.59 -35.36
CA LEU A 8 5.64 -48.23 -34.93
C LEU A 8 4.88 -47.85 -33.65
N LEU A 9 5.60 -47.75 -32.53
CA LEU A 9 5.12 -47.11 -31.32
C LEU A 9 5.25 -45.57 -31.48
N ALA A 10 4.16 -44.86 -31.66
CA ALA A 10 4.11 -43.42 -31.59
C ALA A 10 4.03 -42.99 -30.10
N LEU A 11 5.15 -42.48 -29.55
CA LEU A 11 5.16 -41.81 -28.25
C LEU A 11 4.52 -40.42 -28.40
N GLY A 12 3.31 -40.27 -27.92
CA GLY A 12 2.66 -38.96 -27.80
C GLY A 12 3.29 -38.17 -26.66
N LEU A 13 4.06 -37.13 -26.97
CA LEU A 13 4.45 -36.09 -26.00
C LEU A 13 3.20 -35.28 -25.63
N VAL A 14 2.64 -35.51 -24.46
CA VAL A 14 1.68 -34.61 -23.85
C VAL A 14 2.46 -33.40 -23.30
N ALA A 15 2.46 -32.30 -24.05
CA ALA A 15 2.95 -31.02 -23.55
C ALA A 15 2.01 -30.57 -22.45
N ALA A 16 2.45 -30.70 -21.19
CA ALA A 16 1.76 -30.04 -20.05
C ALA A 16 1.88 -28.52 -20.27
N ALA A 17 0.75 -27.88 -20.58
CA ALA A 17 0.67 -26.42 -20.55
C ALA A 17 1.02 -25.96 -19.13
N PRO A 18 1.88 -24.93 -18.97
CA PRO A 18 2.12 -24.37 -17.64
C PRO A 18 0.78 -23.86 -17.10
N ALA A 19 0.37 -24.37 -15.94
CA ALA A 19 -0.75 -23.79 -15.21
C ALA A 19 -0.42 -22.31 -14.98
N GLY A 20 -1.17 -21.41 -15.63
CA GLY A 20 -1.00 -19.98 -15.45
C GLY A 20 -1.13 -19.68 -13.97
N ALA A 21 -0.09 -19.09 -13.37
CA ALA A 21 -0.14 -18.64 -11.99
C ALA A 21 -1.34 -17.71 -11.84
N GLN A 22 -2.34 -18.14 -11.08
CA GLN A 22 -3.52 -17.36 -10.81
C GLN A 22 -3.09 -16.21 -9.92
N ALA A 23 -3.38 -14.96 -10.34
CA ALA A 23 -3.00 -13.80 -9.55
C ALA A 23 -3.74 -13.84 -8.21
N ALA A 24 -2.99 -13.99 -7.12
CA ALA A 24 -3.57 -13.81 -5.79
C ALA A 24 -3.90 -12.31 -5.63
N GLY A 25 -5.15 -11.99 -5.31
CA GLY A 25 -5.60 -10.61 -5.17
C GLY A 25 -6.49 -10.44 -3.97
N VAL A 26 -6.42 -9.27 -3.33
CA VAL A 26 -7.33 -8.90 -2.26
C VAL A 26 -7.79 -7.46 -2.43
N THR A 27 -9.07 -7.23 -2.19
CA THR A 27 -9.66 -5.90 -2.12
C THR A 27 -10.19 -5.65 -0.72
N VAL A 28 -9.76 -4.54 -0.11
CA VAL A 28 -10.21 -4.10 1.20
C VAL A 28 -10.86 -2.73 1.08
N SER A 29 -12.06 -2.59 1.63
CA SER A 29 -12.78 -1.33 1.71
C SER A 29 -12.75 -0.81 3.13
N TYR A 30 -12.56 0.50 3.29
CA TYR A 30 -12.47 1.17 4.58
C TYR A 30 -13.40 2.36 4.64
N ASN A 31 -13.91 2.63 5.83
CA ASN A 31 -14.45 3.93 6.20
C ASN A 31 -13.51 4.63 7.18
N LEU A 32 -13.44 5.96 7.05
CA LEU A 32 -12.83 6.85 8.02
C LEU A 32 -13.91 7.73 8.62
N ASP A 33 -14.09 7.60 9.92
CA ASP A 33 -15.05 8.35 10.70
C ASP A 33 -14.35 9.42 11.54
N VAL A 34 -14.96 10.60 11.66
CA VAL A 34 -14.60 11.64 12.61
C VAL A 34 -15.83 11.90 13.49
N GLY A 35 -15.72 11.53 14.76
CA GLY A 35 -16.90 11.43 15.63
C GLY A 35 -17.93 10.45 15.04
N PRO A 36 -19.21 10.83 14.88
CA PRO A 36 -20.25 9.95 14.33
C PRO A 36 -20.35 9.98 12.79
N LEU A 37 -19.48 10.74 12.10
CA LEU A 37 -19.62 11.01 10.66
C LEU A 37 -18.56 10.27 9.86
N THR A 38 -18.98 9.47 8.88
CA THR A 38 -18.09 8.97 7.85
C THR A 38 -17.68 10.11 6.91
N VAL A 39 -16.38 10.41 6.88
CA VAL A 39 -15.83 11.53 6.09
C VAL A 39 -15.07 11.05 4.85
N THR A 40 -14.60 9.82 4.84
CA THR A 40 -13.82 9.26 3.71
C THR A 40 -14.10 7.77 3.54
N GLU A 41 -14.20 7.35 2.30
CA GLU A 41 -14.18 5.94 1.88
C GLU A 41 -12.88 5.65 1.15
N VAL A 42 -12.26 4.50 1.45
CA VAL A 42 -11.07 4.02 0.75
C VAL A 42 -11.33 2.61 0.23
N LYS A 43 -11.02 2.37 -1.04
CA LYS A 43 -10.95 1.02 -1.61
C LYS A 43 -9.50 0.76 -2.01
N PHE A 44 -8.90 -0.26 -1.42
CA PHE A 44 -7.53 -0.69 -1.69
C PHE A 44 -7.52 -2.10 -2.26
N THR A 45 -6.90 -2.27 -3.41
CA THR A 45 -6.74 -3.56 -4.09
C THR A 45 -5.26 -3.85 -4.25
N VAL A 46 -4.84 -5.06 -3.93
CA VAL A 46 -3.50 -5.60 -4.20
C VAL A 46 -3.67 -6.87 -5.01
N SER A 47 -2.84 -7.06 -6.02
CA SER A 47 -2.68 -8.32 -6.73
C SER A 47 -1.21 -8.68 -6.86
N VAL A 48 -0.91 -9.95 -6.72
CA VAL A 48 0.46 -10.50 -6.80
C VAL A 48 0.47 -11.59 -7.86
N ALA A 49 1.37 -11.47 -8.84
CA ALA A 49 1.59 -12.46 -9.88
C ALA A 49 3.02 -12.37 -10.43
N GLY A 50 3.66 -13.50 -10.69
CA GLY A 50 4.96 -13.56 -11.38
C GLY A 50 6.07 -12.75 -10.70
N GLY A 51 6.09 -12.68 -9.37
CA GLY A 51 7.09 -11.90 -8.64
C GLY A 51 6.88 -10.38 -8.68
N GLN A 52 5.72 -9.94 -9.12
CA GLN A 52 5.31 -8.52 -9.15
C GLN A 52 4.04 -8.32 -8.33
N ALA A 53 3.95 -7.16 -7.69
CA ALA A 53 2.75 -6.70 -7.01
C ALA A 53 2.22 -5.43 -7.65
N HIS A 54 0.91 -5.39 -7.87
CA HIS A 54 0.19 -4.22 -8.37
C HIS A 54 -0.82 -3.77 -7.32
N GLY A 55 -0.84 -2.48 -7.04
CA GLY A 55 -1.73 -1.88 -6.06
C GLY A 55 -2.54 -0.73 -6.61
N LYS A 56 -3.78 -0.61 -6.14
CA LYS A 56 -4.64 0.53 -6.45
C LYS A 56 -5.40 0.95 -5.22
N ALA A 57 -5.25 2.21 -4.84
CA ALA A 57 -6.07 2.84 -3.82
C ALA A 57 -6.99 3.89 -4.46
N ARG A 58 -8.27 3.87 -4.12
CA ARG A 58 -9.22 4.92 -4.48
C ARG A 58 -9.76 5.51 -3.19
N ILE A 59 -9.57 6.81 -3.03
CA ILE A 59 -9.97 7.60 -1.86
C ILE A 59 -11.03 8.58 -2.31
N ARG A 60 -12.13 8.71 -1.58
CA ARG A 60 -13.22 9.65 -1.87
C ARG A 60 -13.77 10.24 -0.59
N SER A 61 -14.15 11.50 -0.63
CA SER A 61 -15.00 12.10 0.40
C SER A 61 -16.32 11.33 0.51
N ALA A 62 -16.84 11.14 1.71
CA ALA A 62 -18.07 10.42 2.00
C ALA A 62 -19.02 11.26 2.86
N GLY A 63 -20.31 10.89 2.86
CA GLY A 63 -21.31 11.53 3.70
C GLY A 63 -21.41 13.04 3.49
N MET A 64 -21.61 13.77 4.58
CA MET A 64 -21.75 15.24 4.54
C MET A 64 -20.46 15.96 4.13
N SER A 65 -19.29 15.33 4.23
CA SER A 65 -18.03 15.96 3.79
C SER A 65 -18.01 16.30 2.30
N ARG A 66 -18.79 15.60 1.47
CA ARG A 66 -18.96 15.90 0.03
C ARG A 66 -19.56 17.28 -0.23
N VAL A 67 -20.36 17.78 0.68
CA VAL A 67 -20.99 19.10 0.55
C VAL A 67 -19.98 20.23 0.71
N PHE A 68 -18.91 19.98 1.49
CA PHE A 68 -17.89 20.97 1.80
C PHE A 68 -16.62 20.81 0.98
N SER A 69 -16.34 19.61 0.47
CA SER A 69 -15.16 19.34 -0.35
C SER A 69 -15.34 18.04 -1.12
N GLU A 70 -15.47 18.13 -2.44
CA GLU A 70 -15.36 16.99 -3.33
C GLU A 70 -13.87 16.68 -3.56
N PHE A 71 -13.30 15.91 -2.63
CA PHE A 71 -11.95 15.41 -2.77
C PHE A 71 -11.97 13.97 -3.27
N GLY A 72 -11.16 13.69 -4.28
CA GLY A 72 -10.90 12.35 -4.78
C GLY A 72 -9.42 12.13 -5.01
N ALA A 73 -8.94 10.92 -4.75
CA ALA A 73 -7.61 10.51 -5.16
C ALA A 73 -7.61 9.07 -5.64
N THR A 74 -6.80 8.80 -6.65
CA THR A 74 -6.48 7.44 -7.08
C THR A 74 -4.97 7.30 -7.10
N ALA A 75 -4.45 6.32 -6.36
CA ALA A 75 -3.06 5.93 -6.38
C ALA A 75 -2.93 4.55 -7.02
N VAL A 76 -1.91 4.38 -7.86
CA VAL A 76 -1.54 3.10 -8.47
C VAL A 76 -0.06 2.91 -8.23
N GLY A 77 0.34 1.72 -7.78
CA GLY A 77 1.73 1.37 -7.54
C GLY A 77 2.06 0.00 -8.10
N GLU A 78 3.30 -0.16 -8.52
CA GLU A 78 3.89 -1.43 -8.92
C GLU A 78 5.18 -1.64 -8.14
N ALA A 79 5.36 -2.86 -7.64
CA ALA A 79 6.57 -3.25 -6.93
C ALA A 79 7.04 -4.63 -7.41
N ARG A 80 8.35 -4.83 -7.44
CA ARG A 80 8.96 -6.13 -7.61
C ARG A 80 9.08 -6.82 -6.25
N LEU A 81 8.68 -8.07 -6.17
CA LEU A 81 8.84 -8.86 -4.95
C LEU A 81 10.23 -9.50 -4.95
N GLY A 82 11.19 -8.81 -4.34
CA GLY A 82 12.53 -9.33 -4.11
C GLY A 82 12.58 -10.37 -2.98
N GLU A 83 13.68 -11.11 -2.89
CA GLU A 83 13.89 -12.10 -1.83
C GLU A 83 13.90 -11.47 -0.44
N ALA A 84 14.53 -10.30 -0.30
CA ALA A 84 14.65 -9.61 1.00
C ALA A 84 13.44 -8.74 1.32
N SER A 85 12.95 -8.00 0.34
CA SER A 85 11.80 -7.09 0.53
C SER A 85 11.23 -6.60 -0.81
N PRO A 86 9.97 -6.15 -0.85
CA PRO A 86 9.42 -5.47 -2.02
C PRO A 86 10.23 -4.22 -2.41
N GLU A 87 10.48 -4.08 -3.72
CA GLU A 87 11.19 -2.94 -4.32
C GLU A 87 10.24 -2.11 -5.19
N PRO A 88 10.24 -0.78 -5.05
CA PRO A 88 9.38 0.06 -5.86
C PRO A 88 9.80 0.07 -7.34
N VAL A 89 8.82 0.13 -8.24
CA VAL A 89 9.02 0.28 -9.69
C VAL A 89 8.43 1.60 -10.17
N ILE A 90 7.13 1.79 -9.96
CA ILE A 90 6.43 3.00 -10.34
C ILE A 90 5.27 3.26 -9.39
N TYR A 91 5.05 4.52 -9.10
CA TYR A 91 3.91 5.00 -8.32
C TYR A 91 3.29 6.22 -8.98
N THR A 92 1.99 6.21 -9.20
CA THR A 92 1.26 7.34 -9.76
C THR A 92 0.09 7.68 -8.85
N ILE A 93 -0.02 8.94 -8.47
CA ILE A 93 -1.18 9.46 -7.75
C ILE A 93 -1.87 10.56 -8.56
N THR A 94 -3.16 10.39 -8.77
CA THR A 94 -4.06 11.39 -9.33
C THR A 94 -4.90 11.95 -8.20
N ARG A 95 -4.90 13.26 -8.03
CA ARG A 95 -5.73 13.99 -7.06
C ARG A 95 -6.71 14.87 -7.82
N ASP A 96 -7.98 14.69 -7.53
CA ASP A 96 -9.06 15.53 -8.05
C ASP A 96 -9.45 16.50 -6.91
N GLU A 97 -9.09 17.78 -7.06
CA GLU A 97 -9.33 18.84 -6.10
C GLU A 97 -10.20 19.91 -6.79
N SER A 98 -11.50 19.94 -6.50
CA SER A 98 -12.45 20.86 -7.15
C SER A 98 -12.35 20.77 -8.69
N ASP A 99 -11.88 21.84 -9.35
CA ASP A 99 -11.78 21.93 -10.83
C ASP A 99 -10.40 21.51 -11.37
N MET A 100 -9.49 21.04 -10.50
CA MET A 100 -8.12 20.70 -10.91
C MET A 100 -7.81 19.23 -10.69
N ARG A 101 -7.34 18.60 -11.76
CA ARG A 101 -6.75 17.26 -11.72
C ARG A 101 -5.24 17.36 -11.70
N LYS A 102 -4.61 16.83 -10.66
CA LYS A 102 -3.15 16.80 -10.50
C LYS A 102 -2.66 15.38 -10.54
N VAL A 103 -1.73 15.08 -11.43
CA VAL A 103 -1.08 13.78 -11.53
C VAL A 103 0.37 13.94 -11.11
N THR A 104 0.86 13.00 -10.31
CA THR A 104 2.28 12.90 -9.97
C THR A 104 2.70 11.46 -10.17
N THR A 105 3.80 11.25 -10.89
CA THR A 105 4.36 9.91 -11.13
C THR A 105 5.79 9.87 -10.60
N VAL A 106 6.13 8.81 -9.90
CA VAL A 106 7.48 8.53 -9.39
C VAL A 106 7.96 7.20 -9.97
N ARG A 107 9.21 7.14 -10.44
CA ARG A 107 9.82 5.95 -11.06
C ARG A 107 11.15 5.64 -10.43
N TRP A 108 11.43 4.34 -10.27
CA TRP A 108 12.69 3.81 -9.74
C TRP A 108 13.39 2.98 -10.82
N ASP A 109 14.51 3.48 -11.32
CA ASP A 109 15.32 2.87 -12.39
C ASP A 109 16.69 2.43 -11.86
N GLY A 110 16.72 1.84 -10.63
CA GLY A 110 17.95 1.34 -9.99
C GLY A 110 18.79 2.38 -9.26
N GLY A 111 18.30 3.63 -9.15
CA GLY A 111 18.91 4.73 -8.41
C GLY A 111 17.88 5.52 -7.62
N PRO A 112 18.21 6.75 -7.19
CA PRO A 112 17.22 7.66 -6.60
C PRO A 112 16.05 7.85 -7.56
N PRO A 113 14.78 7.88 -7.06
CA PRO A 113 13.63 7.98 -7.94
C PRO A 113 13.55 9.32 -8.68
N SER A 114 13.08 9.27 -9.92
CA SER A 114 12.63 10.43 -10.68
C SER A 114 11.15 10.70 -10.44
N TYR A 115 10.70 11.96 -10.55
CA TYR A 115 9.29 12.32 -10.36
C TYR A 115 8.83 13.39 -11.34
N ASP A 116 7.58 13.27 -11.79
CA ASP A 116 6.92 14.13 -12.75
C ASP A 116 5.53 14.57 -12.23
N PRO A 117 5.18 15.87 -12.26
CA PRO A 117 6.01 17.01 -12.68
C PRO A 117 7.11 17.32 -11.67
N PRO A 118 8.29 17.75 -12.14
CA PRO A 118 9.38 18.15 -11.27
C PRO A 118 9.02 19.43 -10.50
N LEU A 119 9.49 19.55 -9.28
CA LEU A 119 9.39 20.80 -8.53
C LEU A 119 10.26 21.87 -9.20
N LYS A 120 9.78 23.12 -9.15
CA LYS A 120 10.61 24.27 -9.57
C LYS A 120 11.87 24.33 -8.70
N LYS A 121 13.00 24.73 -9.31
CA LYS A 121 14.28 24.90 -8.61
C LYS A 121 14.09 25.84 -7.40
N SER A 122 14.44 25.38 -6.23
CA SER A 122 14.29 26.08 -4.95
C SER A 122 14.98 25.30 -3.85
N ASP A 123 15.26 25.92 -2.71
CA ASP A 123 15.80 25.25 -1.53
C ASP A 123 14.96 24.05 -1.07
N ARG A 124 13.63 24.12 -1.27
CA ARG A 124 12.74 22.99 -0.98
C ARG A 124 13.06 21.80 -1.88
N LYS A 125 13.26 22.03 -3.17
CA LYS A 125 13.61 20.96 -4.11
C LYS A 125 14.95 20.33 -3.72
N GLU A 126 15.94 21.13 -3.36
CA GLU A 126 17.27 20.63 -2.97
C GLU A 126 17.19 19.76 -1.70
N ARG A 127 16.43 20.20 -0.68
CA ARG A 127 16.20 19.37 0.53
C ARG A 127 15.43 18.10 0.23
N LEU A 128 14.44 18.16 -0.68
CA LEU A 128 13.67 16.99 -1.07
C LEU A 128 14.56 15.99 -1.82
N ASP A 129 15.35 16.45 -2.79
CA ASP A 129 16.25 15.60 -3.56
C ASP A 129 17.31 14.94 -2.65
N ALA A 130 17.84 15.67 -1.66
CA ALA A 130 18.75 15.11 -0.67
C ALA A 130 18.09 14.04 0.21
N ALA A 131 16.84 14.23 0.61
CA ALA A 131 16.10 13.23 1.37
C ALA A 131 15.78 11.97 0.54
N ILE A 132 15.44 12.14 -0.74
CA ILE A 132 15.17 11.05 -1.69
C ILE A 132 16.42 10.19 -1.91
N ALA A 133 17.61 10.80 -1.98
CA ALA A 133 18.87 10.11 -2.20
C ALA A 133 19.24 9.12 -1.07
N ASN A 134 18.66 9.25 0.12
CA ASN A 134 18.89 8.37 1.27
C ASN A 134 18.10 7.05 1.22
N GLY A 135 17.44 6.75 0.10
CA GLY A 135 16.70 5.51 -0.09
C GLY A 135 15.26 5.61 0.44
N VAL A 136 14.34 5.86 -0.47
CA VAL A 136 12.91 5.96 -0.17
C VAL A 136 12.13 4.94 -0.97
N VAL A 137 10.93 4.59 -0.50
CA VAL A 137 9.95 3.81 -1.25
C VAL A 137 8.68 4.64 -1.44
N ASP A 138 7.81 4.24 -2.37
CA ASP A 138 6.48 4.82 -2.50
C ASP A 138 5.52 4.30 -1.41
N PRO A 139 4.35 4.95 -1.23
CA PRO A 139 3.36 4.54 -0.24
C PRO A 139 2.83 3.12 -0.43
N PHE A 140 2.69 2.64 -1.68
CA PHE A 140 2.24 1.27 -1.95
C PHE A 140 3.31 0.25 -1.55
N THR A 141 4.56 0.47 -1.96
CA THR A 141 5.68 -0.40 -1.58
C THR A 141 5.90 -0.40 -0.07
N ALA A 142 5.70 0.74 0.62
CA ALA A 142 5.76 0.79 2.08
C ALA A 142 4.69 -0.12 2.72
N VAL A 143 3.45 -0.09 2.22
CA VAL A 143 2.38 -0.99 2.67
C VAL A 143 2.75 -2.45 2.45
N LEU A 144 3.33 -2.80 1.30
CA LEU A 144 3.80 -4.16 1.04
C LEU A 144 4.94 -4.58 1.98
N ARG A 145 5.93 -3.69 2.22
CA ARG A 145 7.03 -3.97 3.14
C ARG A 145 6.54 -4.22 4.56
N MET A 146 5.61 -3.41 5.05
CA MET A 146 4.95 -3.63 6.33
C MET A 146 4.12 -4.92 6.33
N GLY A 147 3.32 -5.11 5.28
CA GLY A 147 2.38 -6.22 5.18
C GLY A 147 3.00 -7.59 4.94
N MET A 148 4.24 -7.65 4.40
CA MET A 148 4.95 -8.88 4.07
C MET A 148 6.19 -9.10 4.94
N ALA A 149 6.32 -8.38 6.06
CA ALA A 149 7.48 -8.44 6.96
C ALA A 149 7.54 -9.73 7.84
N GLY A 150 6.96 -10.83 7.39
CA GLY A 150 6.93 -12.09 8.12
C GLY A 150 5.71 -12.21 9.04
N ASP A 151 5.93 -12.55 10.31
CA ASP A 151 4.84 -12.84 11.26
C ASP A 151 4.19 -11.59 11.87
N SER A 152 4.78 -10.42 11.68
CA SER A 152 4.28 -9.16 12.23
C SER A 152 4.72 -7.95 11.40
N PRO A 153 3.85 -6.96 11.16
CA PRO A 153 4.20 -5.70 10.51
C PRO A 153 5.06 -4.77 11.37
N CYS A 154 5.11 -4.99 12.68
CA CYS A 154 5.88 -4.17 13.62
C CYS A 154 6.76 -5.04 14.54
N PRO A 155 7.98 -4.54 14.93
CA PRO A 155 8.48 -3.20 14.65
C PRO A 155 9.06 -3.06 13.23
N SER A 156 8.91 -1.88 12.61
CA SER A 156 9.54 -1.55 11.33
C SER A 156 9.63 -0.04 11.11
N THR A 157 10.50 0.41 10.20
CA THR A 157 10.63 1.83 9.84
C THR A 157 10.84 1.97 8.34
N HIS A 158 10.13 2.91 7.72
CA HIS A 158 10.15 3.14 6.28
C HIS A 158 10.23 4.63 5.97
N GLN A 159 11.17 5.01 5.09
CA GLN A 159 11.22 6.33 4.48
C GLN A 159 10.35 6.31 3.21
N VAL A 160 9.34 7.15 3.16
CA VAL A 160 8.31 7.12 2.11
C VAL A 160 8.31 8.43 1.34
N PHE A 161 8.29 8.34 0.01
CA PHE A 161 8.15 9.47 -0.90
C PHE A 161 6.86 9.35 -1.72
N ASP A 162 5.94 10.29 -1.56
CA ASP A 162 4.64 10.30 -2.24
C ASP A 162 4.63 11.13 -3.55
N GLY A 163 5.83 11.54 -4.01
CA GLY A 163 6.01 12.43 -5.17
C GLY A 163 6.03 13.92 -4.82
N ARG A 164 5.82 14.30 -3.55
CA ARG A 164 5.84 15.69 -3.07
C ARG A 164 6.53 15.88 -1.73
N GLU A 165 6.44 14.88 -0.88
CA GLU A 165 6.93 14.91 0.49
C GLU A 165 7.66 13.61 0.81
N VAL A 166 8.74 13.70 1.57
CA VAL A 166 9.35 12.55 2.23
C VAL A 166 8.93 12.57 3.68
N PHE A 167 8.44 11.45 4.15
CA PHE A 167 8.07 11.22 5.54
C PHE A 167 8.55 9.85 6.01
N GLU A 168 8.71 9.73 7.30
CA GLU A 168 9.01 8.46 7.96
C GLU A 168 7.73 7.87 8.54
N LEU A 169 7.56 6.56 8.33
CA LEU A 169 6.59 5.73 9.04
C LEU A 169 7.37 4.77 9.95
N ALA A 170 7.28 4.96 11.25
CA ALA A 170 7.86 4.07 12.24
C ALA A 170 6.74 3.32 12.97
N LEU A 171 6.80 1.99 12.97
CA LEU A 171 5.84 1.11 13.60
C LEU A 171 6.45 0.53 14.88
N PHE A 172 5.75 0.68 16.00
CA PHE A 172 6.14 0.16 17.30
C PHE A 172 5.17 -0.93 17.73
N ASP A 173 5.69 -2.04 18.20
CA ASP A 173 4.88 -3.17 18.65
C ASP A 173 4.11 -2.83 19.94
N LYS A 174 2.81 -3.11 19.93
CA LYS A 174 1.90 -3.01 21.08
C LYS A 174 1.33 -4.38 21.49
N GLY A 175 1.82 -5.44 20.87
CA GLY A 175 1.43 -6.82 21.16
C GLY A 175 0.22 -7.31 20.37
N ALA A 176 -0.04 -8.59 20.51
CA ALA A 176 -1.20 -9.26 19.92
C ALA A 176 -2.50 -8.80 20.58
N GLY A 177 -3.59 -8.84 19.82
CA GLY A 177 -4.92 -8.51 20.31
C GLY A 177 -6.02 -9.22 19.54
N LYS A 178 -7.26 -8.85 19.84
CA LYS A 178 -8.46 -9.34 19.16
C LYS A 178 -9.41 -8.18 18.90
N LEU A 179 -10.08 -8.19 17.75
CA LEU A 179 -11.19 -7.30 17.44
C LEU A 179 -12.49 -8.10 17.45
N ASP A 180 -13.47 -7.63 18.21
CA ASP A 180 -14.79 -8.26 18.39
C ASP A 180 -15.95 -7.29 18.05
N GLY A 181 -15.64 -6.06 17.57
CA GLY A 181 -16.62 -5.02 17.30
C GLY A 181 -17.45 -5.21 16.02
N ASP A 182 -18.13 -4.15 15.62
CA ASP A 182 -19.02 -4.13 14.44
C ASP A 182 -18.28 -3.98 13.10
N ALA A 183 -16.95 -3.87 13.11
CA ALA A 183 -16.14 -3.86 11.90
C ALA A 183 -16.26 -5.19 11.15
N ALA A 184 -16.04 -5.16 9.83
CA ALA A 184 -16.09 -6.37 9.00
C ALA A 184 -14.99 -7.38 9.35
N TRP A 185 -13.89 -6.93 9.98
CA TRP A 185 -12.87 -7.84 10.50
C TRP A 185 -13.16 -8.21 11.96
N LYS A 186 -13.16 -9.51 12.22
CA LYS A 186 -13.23 -10.07 13.57
C LYS A 186 -12.14 -11.12 13.74
N GLY A 187 -11.44 -11.09 14.85
CA GLY A 187 -10.42 -12.10 15.15
C GLY A 187 -9.09 -11.50 15.62
N ALA A 188 -8.04 -12.31 15.50
CA ALA A 188 -6.70 -11.95 15.93
C ALA A 188 -6.11 -10.80 15.12
N VAL A 189 -5.40 -9.91 15.80
CA VAL A 189 -4.70 -8.77 15.20
C VAL A 189 -3.36 -8.56 15.90
N GLN A 190 -2.43 -7.95 15.18
CA GLN A 190 -1.22 -7.34 15.74
C GLN A 190 -1.48 -5.84 15.90
N LYS A 191 -1.33 -5.33 17.11
CA LYS A 191 -1.46 -3.90 17.40
C LYS A 191 -0.12 -3.22 17.29
N CYS A 192 -0.08 -2.08 16.59
CA CYS A 192 1.10 -1.24 16.44
C CYS A 192 0.75 0.21 16.75
N GLU A 193 1.69 0.97 17.29
CA GLU A 193 1.66 2.43 17.21
C GLU A 193 2.40 2.83 15.92
N VAL A 194 1.76 3.55 15.04
CA VAL A 194 2.36 4.08 13.82
C VAL A 194 2.65 5.57 14.00
N ARG A 195 3.92 5.96 13.90
CA ARG A 195 4.34 7.37 13.91
C ARG A 195 4.63 7.83 12.50
N TRP A 196 4.00 8.92 12.12
CA TRP A 196 4.29 9.64 10.90
C TRP A 196 5.11 10.88 11.23
N THR A 197 6.26 11.05 10.58
CA THR A 197 7.15 12.19 10.80
C THR A 197 7.54 12.82 9.46
N PRO A 198 7.27 14.12 9.22
CA PRO A 198 7.69 14.79 7.99
C PRO A 198 9.22 14.97 7.97
N VAL A 199 9.88 14.52 6.90
CA VAL A 199 11.33 14.59 6.71
C VAL A 199 11.70 15.72 5.75
N ALA A 200 11.05 15.81 4.58
CA ALA A 200 11.26 16.88 3.61
C ALA A 200 9.97 17.18 2.84
N GLY A 201 9.86 18.39 2.31
CA GLY A 201 8.69 18.87 1.57
C GLY A 201 7.87 19.89 2.36
N ARG A 202 6.64 20.15 1.90
CA ARG A 202 5.81 21.24 2.43
C ARG A 202 5.44 21.07 3.92
N ALA A 203 5.15 19.85 4.33
CA ALA A 203 4.79 19.59 5.74
C ALA A 203 5.97 19.93 6.67
N LYS A 204 7.18 19.47 6.32
CA LYS A 204 8.40 19.80 7.07
C LYS A 204 8.67 21.30 7.09
N ASP A 205 8.59 21.96 5.92
CA ASP A 205 8.83 23.40 5.79
C ASP A 205 7.85 24.25 6.59
N LYS A 206 6.62 23.77 6.78
CA LYS A 206 5.58 24.42 7.60
C LYS A 206 5.66 24.08 9.08
N GLY A 207 6.65 23.28 9.50
CA GLY A 207 6.79 22.83 10.87
C GLY A 207 5.61 21.97 11.34
N VAL A 208 4.97 21.23 10.43
CA VAL A 208 3.89 20.29 10.82
C VAL A 208 4.51 19.24 11.75
N PRO A 209 4.00 19.09 12.99
CA PRO A 209 4.49 18.07 13.89
C PRO A 209 4.17 16.68 13.35
N GLY A 210 4.96 15.69 13.76
CA GLY A 210 4.61 14.30 13.54
C GLY A 210 3.35 13.93 14.31
N ASP A 211 2.65 12.92 13.82
CA ASP A 211 1.46 12.35 14.46
C ASP A 211 1.68 10.87 14.79
N SER A 212 0.95 10.35 15.77
CA SER A 212 0.92 8.91 16.04
C SER A 212 -0.50 8.38 16.08
N TYR A 213 -0.64 7.13 15.62
CA TYR A 213 -1.90 6.44 15.45
C TYR A 213 -1.79 5.02 15.99
N ASP A 214 -2.83 4.55 16.68
CA ASP A 214 -2.96 3.14 17.01
C ASP A 214 -3.55 2.41 15.80
N VAL A 215 -2.88 1.34 15.36
CA VAL A 215 -3.27 0.56 14.18
C VAL A 215 -3.30 -0.91 14.53
N ALA A 216 -4.39 -1.58 14.22
CA ALA A 216 -4.50 -3.03 14.28
C ALA A 216 -4.33 -3.60 12.87
N PHE A 217 -3.38 -4.51 12.72
CA PHE A 217 -3.12 -5.24 11.48
C PHE A 217 -3.63 -6.67 11.58
N ALA A 218 -4.11 -7.21 10.47
CA ALA A 218 -4.50 -8.60 10.35
C ALA A 218 -3.99 -9.23 9.05
N PRO A 219 -3.75 -10.55 9.00
CA PRO A 219 -3.40 -11.26 7.78
C PRO A 219 -4.66 -11.42 6.93
N VAL A 220 -4.87 -10.51 5.98
CA VAL A 220 -6.10 -10.45 5.15
C VAL A 220 -6.03 -11.38 3.94
N ALA A 221 -4.85 -11.82 3.54
CA ALA A 221 -4.64 -12.80 2.48
C ALA A 221 -3.37 -13.62 2.74
N GLU A 222 -3.31 -14.78 2.12
CA GLU A 222 -2.11 -15.61 2.00
C GLU A 222 -1.71 -15.65 0.52
N LEU A 223 -0.44 -15.42 0.24
CA LEU A 223 0.12 -15.45 -1.10
C LEU A 223 0.48 -16.88 -1.50
N ASP A 224 0.67 -17.14 -2.81
CA ASP A 224 0.98 -18.46 -3.35
C ASP A 224 2.26 -19.09 -2.75
N ASP A 225 3.18 -18.27 -2.24
CA ASP A 225 4.42 -18.70 -1.57
C ASP A 225 4.25 -18.90 -0.04
N GLY A 226 3.04 -18.84 0.48
CA GLY A 226 2.71 -19.01 1.88
C GLY A 226 2.95 -17.77 2.74
N ARG A 227 3.43 -16.65 2.17
CA ARG A 227 3.57 -15.39 2.90
C ARG A 227 2.20 -14.79 3.18
N LYS A 228 2.03 -14.26 4.37
CA LYS A 228 0.82 -13.52 4.75
C LYS A 228 0.92 -12.07 4.29
N LEU A 229 -0.19 -11.53 3.82
CA LEU A 229 -0.33 -10.10 3.56
C LEU A 229 -1.10 -9.46 4.74
N TRP A 230 -0.37 -8.77 5.59
CA TRP A 230 -0.94 -8.00 6.69
C TRP A 230 -1.39 -6.64 6.19
N LEU A 231 -2.64 -6.27 6.45
CA LEU A 231 -3.13 -4.92 6.18
C LEU A 231 -3.76 -4.33 7.44
N PRO A 232 -3.79 -2.99 7.56
CA PRO A 232 -4.56 -2.33 8.61
C PRO A 232 -6.02 -2.75 8.55
N VAL A 233 -6.61 -3.19 9.65
CA VAL A 233 -8.04 -3.52 9.73
C VAL A 233 -8.80 -2.53 10.62
N GLU A 234 -8.09 -1.86 11.51
CA GLU A 234 -8.58 -0.73 12.30
C GLU A 234 -7.45 0.25 12.55
N MET A 235 -7.76 1.53 12.55
CA MET A 235 -6.86 2.59 12.98
C MET A 235 -7.63 3.62 13.81
N SER A 236 -6.96 4.25 14.77
CA SER A 236 -7.54 5.33 15.55
C SER A 236 -6.48 6.34 15.97
N GLY A 237 -6.92 7.55 16.25
CA GLY A 237 -6.04 8.61 16.66
C GLY A 237 -6.76 9.95 16.78
N LYS A 238 -5.99 11.04 16.76
CA LYS A 238 -6.53 12.39 16.75
C LYS A 238 -6.03 13.14 15.51
N LEU A 239 -6.94 13.78 14.81
CA LEU A 239 -6.64 14.69 13.71
C LEU A 239 -7.06 16.10 14.13
N LYS A 240 -6.09 17.02 14.33
CA LYS A 240 -6.34 18.39 14.83
C LYS A 240 -7.21 18.42 16.10
N GLY A 241 -6.95 17.49 17.02
CA GLY A 241 -7.67 17.38 18.28
C GLY A 241 -9.00 16.61 18.24
N LEU A 242 -9.53 16.31 17.06
CA LEU A 242 -10.72 15.49 16.88
C LEU A 242 -10.34 14.01 16.78
N GLY A 243 -11.01 13.15 17.54
CA GLY A 243 -10.86 11.71 17.42
C GLY A 243 -11.33 11.21 16.06
N PHE A 244 -10.57 10.32 15.45
CA PHE A 244 -10.98 9.60 14.24
C PHE A 244 -10.82 8.09 14.43
N ARG A 245 -11.58 7.33 13.64
CA ARG A 245 -11.47 5.89 13.52
C ARG A 245 -11.57 5.49 12.05
N GLY A 246 -10.59 4.74 11.56
CA GLY A 246 -10.64 4.05 10.28
C GLY A 246 -10.85 2.56 10.51
N PHE A 247 -11.69 1.92 9.73
CA PHE A 247 -11.96 0.48 9.90
C PHE A 247 -12.38 -0.18 8.58
N VAL A 248 -12.10 -1.47 8.50
CA VAL A 248 -12.51 -2.30 7.36
C VAL A 248 -14.01 -2.51 7.36
N THR A 249 -14.63 -2.24 6.21
CA THR A 249 -16.07 -2.51 5.96
C THR A 249 -16.28 -3.74 5.09
N LYS A 250 -15.27 -4.15 4.31
CA LYS A 250 -15.33 -5.34 3.46
C LYS A 250 -13.92 -5.83 3.12
N VAL A 251 -13.74 -7.15 3.12
CA VAL A 251 -12.60 -7.85 2.50
C VAL A 251 -13.18 -8.79 1.44
N SER A 252 -12.57 -8.83 0.26
CA SER A 252 -12.96 -9.73 -0.85
C SER A 252 -11.75 -10.03 -1.73
N ASP A 253 -11.73 -11.20 -2.29
CA ASP A 253 -10.82 -11.69 -3.31
C ASP A 253 -11.21 -11.12 -4.69
#